data_c274711bee238315b9db200ba9793fe2
#
_entry.id   c274711bee238315b9db200ba9793fe2
#
_cell.length_a   1.000
_cell.length_b   1.000
_cell.length_c   1.000
_cell.angle_alpha   90.00
_cell.angle_beta   90.00
_cell.angle_gamma   90.00
#
_symmetry.space_group_name_H-M   'P 1'
#
loop_
_entity.id
_entity.type
_entity.pdbx_description
1 polymer ?
#
loop_
_entity_poly.entity_id
_entity_poly.type
_entity_poly.pdbx_seq_one_letter_code
_entity_poly.pdbx_strand_id
1 'polypeptide(L)'
;TLTKRYFKDNKIVIFSRDEHKQVNLSRKFPSVVFQIGDVKDKDSVLQSLNEYKPDVVINTAALKHVPICEDNPYESVKTNIIGHKNLIDCVNLSKHQIETLMFISTDKACKPINVYGMCKAISERLYIDFANKQNDIKVVLCRYGNVLESTGSVIPFFQSLLEKGNQELPITDKRMTR
;
A
#
# COMPACT_ATOMS: atom_id res chain seq x y z
N THR A 1 6.71 -6.68 -10.46
CA THR A 1 6.60 -6.18 -9.08
C THR A 1 7.96 -5.74 -8.54
N LEU A 2 7.98 -4.90 -7.49
CA LEU A 2 9.22 -4.47 -6.82
C LEU A 2 10.04 -5.68 -6.36
N THR A 3 9.40 -6.67 -5.73
CA THR A 3 10.05 -7.90 -5.29
C THR A 3 10.83 -8.58 -6.44
N LYS A 4 10.17 -8.81 -7.58
CA LYS A 4 10.80 -9.45 -8.75
C LYS A 4 12.03 -8.67 -9.25
N ARG A 5 12.00 -7.34 -9.13
CA ARG A 5 13.08 -6.48 -9.61
C ARG A 5 14.29 -6.45 -8.68
N TYR A 6 14.06 -6.45 -7.37
CA TYR A 6 15.10 -6.13 -6.39
C TYR A 6 15.55 -7.29 -5.51
N PHE A 7 14.88 -8.47 -5.54
CA PHE A 7 15.16 -9.58 -4.60
C PHE A 7 16.55 -10.19 -4.72
N LYS A 8 17.23 -10.02 -5.84
CA LYS A 8 18.57 -10.59 -6.07
C LYS A 8 19.68 -9.82 -5.34
N ASP A 9 19.55 -8.50 -5.29
CA ASP A 9 20.60 -7.60 -4.83
C ASP A 9 20.28 -6.96 -3.47
N ASN A 10 19.11 -7.26 -2.91
CA ASN A 10 18.65 -6.64 -1.67
C ASN A 10 17.99 -7.66 -0.74
N LYS A 11 18.17 -7.46 0.57
CA LYS A 11 17.34 -8.14 1.57
C LYS A 11 15.95 -7.50 1.58
N ILE A 12 14.94 -8.26 1.23
CA ILE A 12 13.56 -7.79 1.20
C ILE A 12 12.76 -8.43 2.34
N VAL A 13 12.04 -7.60 3.07
CA VAL A 13 11.05 -8.01 4.07
C VAL A 13 9.67 -7.57 3.61
N ILE A 14 8.72 -8.48 3.59
CA ILE A 14 7.31 -8.20 3.28
C ILE A 14 6.50 -8.35 4.56
N PHE A 15 6.05 -7.19 5.10
CA PHE A 15 5.15 -7.12 6.24
C PHE A 15 3.71 -6.93 5.73
N SER A 16 2.82 -7.87 6.00
CA SER A 16 1.46 -7.86 5.46
C SER A 16 0.52 -8.77 6.28
N ARG A 17 -0.77 -8.48 6.25
CA ARG A 17 -1.83 -9.31 6.84
C ARG A 17 -2.19 -10.53 6.00
N ASP A 18 -1.85 -10.53 4.72
CA ASP A 18 -2.33 -11.50 3.74
C ASP A 18 -1.40 -12.72 3.70
N GLU A 19 -1.65 -13.67 4.62
CA GLU A 19 -0.93 -14.94 4.70
C GLU A 19 -0.94 -15.71 3.37
N HIS A 20 -2.11 -15.78 2.71
CA HIS A 20 -2.22 -16.53 1.46
C HIS A 20 -1.31 -15.98 0.36
N LYS A 21 -1.25 -14.65 0.21
CA LYS A 21 -0.32 -14.03 -0.74
C LYS A 21 1.13 -14.22 -0.33
N GLN A 22 1.44 -14.19 0.95
CA GLN A 22 2.80 -14.43 1.45
C GLN A 22 3.26 -15.86 1.11
N VAL A 23 2.44 -16.88 1.38
CA VAL A 23 2.75 -18.28 1.04
C VAL A 23 2.96 -18.46 -0.46
N ASN A 24 2.12 -17.85 -1.31
CA ASN A 24 2.27 -17.93 -2.75
C ASN A 24 3.55 -17.22 -3.27
N LEU A 25 3.94 -16.12 -2.62
CA LEU A 25 5.16 -15.39 -2.97
C LEU A 25 6.43 -16.08 -2.43
N SER A 26 6.40 -16.70 -1.26
CA SER A 26 7.55 -17.39 -0.67
C SER A 26 8.04 -18.54 -1.54
N ARG A 27 7.13 -19.25 -2.21
CA ARG A 27 7.46 -20.29 -3.19
C ARG A 27 8.22 -19.75 -4.41
N LYS A 28 7.97 -18.48 -4.77
CA LYS A 28 8.61 -17.82 -5.94
C LYS A 28 9.89 -17.07 -5.58
N PHE A 29 10.00 -16.63 -4.34
CA PHE A 29 11.09 -15.79 -3.83
C PHE A 29 11.57 -16.30 -2.47
N PRO A 30 12.29 -17.43 -2.41
CA PRO A 30 12.68 -18.07 -1.15
C PRO A 30 13.66 -17.24 -0.30
N SER A 31 14.37 -16.29 -0.90
CA SER A 31 15.28 -15.38 -0.18
C SER A 31 14.58 -14.17 0.47
N VAL A 32 13.30 -13.97 0.21
CA VAL A 32 12.50 -12.87 0.78
C VAL A 32 11.98 -13.29 2.15
N VAL A 33 12.09 -12.41 3.13
CA VAL A 33 11.51 -12.61 4.46
C VAL A 33 10.04 -12.18 4.45
N PHE A 34 9.18 -13.02 5.01
CA PHE A 34 7.74 -12.76 5.10
C PHE A 34 7.34 -12.69 6.56
N GLN A 35 6.69 -11.58 6.94
CA GLN A 35 6.20 -11.35 8.29
C GLN A 35 4.72 -11.01 8.25
N ILE A 36 3.93 -11.74 9.04
CA ILE A 36 2.51 -11.41 9.23
C ILE A 36 2.40 -10.26 10.22
N GLY A 37 1.65 -9.24 9.85
CA GLY A 37 1.36 -8.10 10.71
C GLY A 37 0.43 -7.08 10.06
N ASP A 38 -0.10 -6.18 10.87
CA ASP A 38 -1.03 -5.12 10.44
C ASP A 38 -0.44 -3.74 10.78
N VAL A 39 -0.47 -2.80 9.85
CA VAL A 39 -0.04 -1.41 10.08
C VAL A 39 -0.83 -0.70 11.20
N LYS A 40 -2.00 -1.23 11.57
CA LYS A 40 -2.79 -0.74 12.72
C LYS A 40 -2.16 -1.11 14.07
N ASP A 41 -1.33 -2.15 14.08
CA ASP A 41 -0.60 -2.60 15.26
C ASP A 41 0.78 -1.93 15.30
N LYS A 42 0.87 -0.85 16.10
CA LYS A 42 2.08 -0.04 16.20
C LYS A 42 3.26 -0.82 16.77
N ASP A 43 3.03 -1.70 17.75
CA ASP A 43 4.09 -2.46 18.39
C ASP A 43 4.70 -3.49 17.44
N SER A 44 3.85 -4.19 16.68
CA SER A 44 4.29 -5.12 15.64
C SER A 44 5.09 -4.43 14.53
N VAL A 45 4.68 -3.23 14.11
CA VAL A 45 5.43 -2.43 13.13
C VAL A 45 6.79 -2.02 13.69
N LEU A 46 6.85 -1.48 14.91
CA LEU A 46 8.11 -1.06 15.54
C LEU A 46 9.06 -2.22 15.77
N GLN A 47 8.54 -3.36 16.23
CA GLN A 47 9.33 -4.58 16.38
C GLN A 47 9.96 -4.99 15.04
N SER A 48 9.18 -5.02 13.97
CA SER A 48 9.65 -5.35 12.63
C SER A 48 10.78 -4.42 12.15
N LEU A 49 10.62 -3.11 12.32
CA LEU A 49 11.64 -2.14 11.93
C LEU A 49 12.95 -2.33 12.72
N ASN A 50 12.87 -2.59 14.02
CA ASN A 50 14.04 -2.81 14.87
C ASN A 50 14.73 -4.16 14.60
N GLU A 51 13.98 -5.20 14.24
CA GLU A 51 14.50 -6.54 13.92
C GLU A 51 15.22 -6.56 12.58
N TYR A 52 14.57 -6.05 11.54
CA TYR A 52 15.09 -6.16 10.17
C TYR A 52 15.94 -4.98 9.73
N LYS A 53 15.89 -3.85 10.43
CA LYS A 53 16.71 -2.64 10.21
C LYS A 53 16.75 -2.22 8.73
N PRO A 54 15.60 -1.89 8.12
CA PRO A 54 15.56 -1.54 6.71
C PRO A 54 16.14 -0.14 6.46
N ASP A 55 16.91 0.02 5.38
CA ASP A 55 17.36 1.33 4.88
C ASP A 55 16.21 2.04 4.16
N VAL A 56 15.33 1.28 3.50
CA VAL A 56 14.21 1.78 2.72
C VAL A 56 12.89 1.15 3.17
N VAL A 57 11.93 1.98 3.53
CA VAL A 57 10.56 1.54 3.89
C VAL A 57 9.58 2.01 2.81
N ILE A 58 8.85 1.07 2.21
CA ILE A 58 7.84 1.36 1.18
C ILE A 58 6.45 0.99 1.71
N ASN A 59 5.65 2.00 2.03
CA ASN A 59 4.29 1.80 2.50
C ASN A 59 3.31 1.67 1.34
N THR A 60 2.84 0.44 1.12
CA THR A 60 1.78 0.11 0.15
C THR A 60 0.48 -0.31 0.82
N ALA A 61 0.44 -0.35 2.16
CA ALA A 61 -0.73 -0.80 2.90
C ALA A 61 -1.93 0.12 2.67
N ALA A 62 -3.07 -0.45 2.27
CA ALA A 62 -4.31 0.30 2.12
C ALA A 62 -5.53 -0.61 1.97
N LEU A 63 -6.69 -0.12 2.40
CA LEU A 63 -7.97 -0.47 1.80
C LEU A 63 -8.15 0.40 0.56
N LYS A 64 -8.33 -0.19 -0.63
CA LYS A 64 -8.28 0.54 -1.91
C LYS A 64 -9.55 0.47 -2.74
N HIS A 65 -10.45 -0.45 -2.45
CA HIS A 65 -11.70 -0.61 -3.18
C HIS A 65 -12.69 0.47 -2.74
N VAL A 66 -13.02 1.39 -3.64
CA VAL A 66 -13.86 2.56 -3.35
C VAL A 66 -15.20 2.16 -2.73
N PRO A 67 -16.00 1.24 -3.29
CA PRO A 67 -17.27 0.84 -2.67
C PRO A 67 -17.10 0.31 -1.25
N ILE A 68 -16.09 -0.55 -1.03
CA ILE A 68 -15.81 -1.10 0.31
C ILE A 68 -15.42 0.00 1.29
N CYS A 69 -14.68 1.01 0.85
CA CYS A 69 -14.30 2.14 1.69
C CYS A 69 -15.50 3.03 2.03
N GLU A 70 -16.44 3.23 1.10
CA GLU A 70 -17.70 3.94 1.36
C GLU A 70 -18.58 3.19 2.37
N ASP A 71 -18.72 1.88 2.22
CA ASP A 71 -19.49 1.03 3.13
C ASP A 71 -18.84 0.89 4.51
N ASN A 72 -17.50 1.07 4.60
CA ASN A 72 -16.72 0.89 5.82
C ASN A 72 -15.75 2.06 6.08
N PRO A 73 -16.26 3.29 6.27
CA PRO A 73 -15.43 4.48 6.36
C PRO A 73 -14.49 4.45 7.58
N TYR A 74 -14.94 3.93 8.71
CA TYR A 74 -14.12 3.83 9.92
C TYR A 74 -12.94 2.85 9.75
N GLU A 75 -13.16 1.68 9.13
CA GLU A 75 -12.06 0.76 8.81
C GLU A 75 -11.06 1.37 7.82
N SER A 76 -11.57 2.18 6.89
CA SER A 76 -10.72 2.94 5.95
C SER A 76 -9.85 3.95 6.69
N VAL A 77 -10.41 4.70 7.64
CA VAL A 77 -9.66 5.63 8.50
C VAL A 77 -8.61 4.88 9.33
N LYS A 78 -8.98 3.77 9.99
CA LYS A 78 -8.04 2.97 10.80
C LYS A 78 -6.85 2.46 9.98
N THR A 79 -7.10 1.96 8.79
CA THR A 79 -6.03 1.39 7.95
C THR A 79 -5.27 2.49 7.21
N ASN A 80 -5.98 3.38 6.51
CA ASN A 80 -5.38 4.33 5.57
C ASN A 80 -4.90 5.64 6.22
N ILE A 81 -5.30 5.94 7.45
CA ILE A 81 -4.83 7.13 8.19
C ILE A 81 -4.06 6.72 9.44
N ILE A 82 -4.72 6.00 10.38
CA ILE A 82 -4.07 5.64 11.65
C ILE A 82 -2.91 4.67 11.42
N GLY A 83 -3.09 3.65 10.56
CA GLY A 83 -2.01 2.73 10.20
C GLY A 83 -0.80 3.42 9.56
N HIS A 84 -1.04 4.44 8.72
CA HIS A 84 0.06 5.23 8.15
C HIS A 84 0.72 6.13 9.21
N LYS A 85 -0.04 6.72 10.12
CA LYS A 85 0.51 7.50 11.23
C LYS A 85 1.34 6.61 12.16
N ASN A 86 0.88 5.40 12.47
CA ASN A 86 1.64 4.42 13.24
C ASN A 86 3.00 4.13 12.59
N LEU A 87 3.01 3.89 11.26
CA LEU A 87 4.27 3.64 10.54
C LEU A 87 5.22 4.85 10.62
N ILE A 88 4.71 6.06 10.40
CA ILE A 88 5.51 7.30 10.53
C ILE A 88 6.12 7.41 11.93
N ASP A 89 5.31 7.17 12.97
CA ASP A 89 5.78 7.20 14.35
C ASP A 89 6.82 6.12 14.62
N CYS A 90 6.64 4.91 14.11
CA CYS A 90 7.59 3.82 14.28
C CYS A 90 8.91 4.10 13.53
N VAL A 91 8.86 4.71 12.35
CA VAL A 91 10.06 5.16 11.63
C VAL A 91 10.83 6.18 12.47
N ASN A 92 10.15 7.12 13.09
CA ASN A 92 10.76 8.11 13.98
C ASN A 92 11.33 7.51 15.29
N LEU A 93 10.73 6.41 15.76
CA LEU A 93 11.15 5.71 16.99
C LEU A 93 12.13 4.56 16.73
N SER A 94 12.39 4.23 15.48
CA SER A 94 13.31 3.14 15.11
C SER A 94 14.71 3.39 15.66
N LYS A 95 15.32 2.32 16.20
CA LYS A 95 16.72 2.35 16.67
C LYS A 95 17.72 2.34 15.53
N HIS A 96 17.27 2.03 14.31
CA HIS A 96 18.08 2.04 13.09
C HIS A 96 17.72 3.26 12.25
N GLN A 97 18.74 3.92 11.68
CA GLN A 97 18.55 5.03 10.75
C GLN A 97 17.94 4.52 9.44
N ILE A 98 16.73 4.93 9.18
CA ILE A 98 16.04 4.67 7.91
C ILE A 98 16.38 5.80 6.96
N GLU A 99 16.90 5.50 5.79
CA GLU A 99 17.31 6.50 4.79
C GLU A 99 16.13 7.04 3.99
N THR A 100 15.19 6.15 3.63
CA THR A 100 14.06 6.52 2.75
C THR A 100 12.75 5.94 3.26
N LEU A 101 11.75 6.80 3.39
CA LEU A 101 10.35 6.43 3.62
C LEU A 101 9.51 6.80 2.40
N MET A 102 9.02 5.79 1.67
CA MET A 102 8.17 5.99 0.49
C MET A 102 6.72 5.66 0.79
N PHE A 103 5.82 6.56 0.41
CA PHE A 103 4.39 6.39 0.49
C PHE A 103 3.76 6.26 -0.90
N ILE A 104 3.02 5.17 -1.10
CA ILE A 104 2.28 4.94 -2.34
C ILE A 104 0.87 5.53 -2.20
N SER A 105 0.64 6.63 -2.90
CA SER A 105 -0.63 7.34 -2.98
C SER A 105 -1.36 7.03 -4.31
N THR A 106 -2.30 7.86 -4.69
CA THR A 106 -3.20 7.65 -5.84
C THR A 106 -3.60 8.98 -6.46
N ASP A 107 -4.00 8.96 -7.74
CA ASP A 107 -4.64 10.07 -8.43
C ASP A 107 -5.92 10.55 -7.72
N LYS A 108 -6.61 9.63 -7.02
CA LYS A 108 -7.86 9.92 -6.26
C LYS A 108 -7.63 10.79 -5.02
N ALA A 109 -6.37 11.00 -4.60
CA ALA A 109 -6.02 11.99 -3.59
C ALA A 109 -6.05 13.44 -4.11
N CYS A 110 -6.07 13.63 -5.45
CA CYS A 110 -6.30 14.93 -6.08
C CYS A 110 -7.80 15.23 -6.14
N LYS A 111 -8.26 16.29 -5.46
CA LYS A 111 -9.69 16.66 -5.39
C LYS A 111 -10.55 15.44 -4.98
N PRO A 112 -10.35 14.87 -3.78
CA PRO A 112 -10.97 13.63 -3.39
C PRO A 112 -12.48 13.78 -3.23
N ILE A 113 -13.24 12.88 -3.86
CA ILE A 113 -14.70 12.81 -3.81
C ILE A 113 -15.23 11.55 -3.13
N ASN A 114 -14.34 10.71 -2.63
CA ASN A 114 -14.68 9.45 -1.96
C ASN A 114 -13.77 9.20 -0.75
N VAL A 115 -14.23 8.34 0.17
CA VAL A 115 -13.54 8.02 1.43
C VAL A 115 -12.10 7.55 1.19
N TYR A 116 -11.86 6.70 0.18
CA TYR A 116 -10.51 6.25 -0.14
C TYR A 116 -9.58 7.41 -0.52
N GLY A 117 -10.03 8.26 -1.45
CA GLY A 117 -9.26 9.44 -1.87
C GLY A 117 -9.02 10.43 -0.73
N MET A 118 -10.05 10.68 0.11
CA MET A 118 -9.96 11.54 1.30
C MET A 118 -8.92 11.00 2.29
N CYS A 119 -8.97 9.71 2.60
CA CYS A 119 -7.97 9.08 3.49
C CYS A 119 -6.55 9.20 2.91
N LYS A 120 -6.37 8.96 1.61
CA LYS A 120 -5.05 9.09 0.97
C LYS A 120 -4.55 10.54 0.98
N ALA A 121 -5.42 11.53 0.72
CA ALA A 121 -5.06 12.94 0.78
C ALA A 121 -4.62 13.38 2.19
N ILE A 122 -5.32 12.94 3.23
CA ILE A 122 -4.93 13.17 4.63
C ILE A 122 -3.58 12.50 4.92
N SER A 123 -3.41 11.26 4.49
CA SER A 123 -2.14 10.53 4.69
C SER A 123 -0.98 11.23 4.03
N GLU A 124 -1.12 11.76 2.82
CA GLU A 124 -0.07 12.56 2.18
C GLU A 124 0.35 13.75 3.07
N ARG A 125 -0.62 14.41 3.72
CA ARG A 125 -0.32 15.52 4.64
C ARG A 125 0.47 15.07 5.87
N LEU A 126 0.19 13.87 6.41
CA LEU A 126 0.96 13.31 7.52
C LEU A 126 2.42 13.03 7.12
N TYR A 127 2.66 12.49 5.92
CA TYR A 127 4.02 12.28 5.41
C TYR A 127 4.76 13.59 5.12
N ILE A 128 4.07 14.60 4.58
CA ILE A 128 4.64 15.95 4.34
C ILE A 128 4.97 16.62 5.67
N ASP A 129 4.07 16.56 6.66
CA ASP A 129 4.31 17.12 8.00
C ASP A 129 5.52 16.46 8.66
N PHE A 130 5.65 15.14 8.56
CA PHE A 130 6.80 14.40 9.02
C PHE A 130 8.09 14.86 8.32
N ALA A 131 8.08 14.96 6.99
CA ALA A 131 9.23 15.42 6.23
C ALA A 131 9.69 16.83 6.61
N ASN A 132 8.76 17.72 6.95
CA ASN A 132 9.07 19.10 7.34
C ASN A 132 9.64 19.20 8.77
N LYS A 133 9.45 18.20 9.60
CA LYS A 133 9.89 18.17 11.02
C LYS A 133 11.22 17.46 11.25
N GLN A 134 11.77 16.84 10.23
CA GLN A 134 13.04 16.13 10.28
C GLN A 134 13.82 16.29 8.96
N ASN A 135 15.14 16.11 8.97
CA ASN A 135 16.00 16.30 7.80
C ASN A 135 16.78 15.03 7.40
N ASP A 136 16.75 14.00 8.23
CA ASP A 136 17.63 12.84 8.09
C ASP A 136 17.04 11.71 7.26
N ILE A 137 15.73 11.75 6.98
CA ILE A 137 15.01 10.72 6.22
C ILE A 137 14.43 11.34 4.94
N LYS A 138 14.78 10.77 3.80
CA LYS A 138 14.17 11.13 2.52
C LYS A 138 12.74 10.62 2.47
N VAL A 139 11.75 11.51 2.46
CA VAL A 139 10.33 11.14 2.31
C VAL A 139 9.91 11.30 0.85
N VAL A 140 9.36 10.23 0.27
CA VAL A 140 8.92 10.19 -1.13
C VAL A 140 7.45 9.84 -1.20
N LEU A 141 6.64 10.67 -1.86
CA LEU A 141 5.24 10.40 -2.13
C LEU A 141 5.06 10.13 -3.62
N CYS A 142 4.48 8.97 -3.94
CA CYS A 142 4.23 8.56 -5.32
C CYS A 142 2.72 8.45 -5.57
N ARG A 143 2.17 9.30 -6.44
CA ARG A 143 0.81 9.16 -6.96
C ARG A 143 0.84 8.39 -8.27
N TYR A 144 -0.07 7.44 -8.44
CA TYR A 144 -0.29 6.76 -9.71
C TYR A 144 -1.78 6.63 -10.00
N GLY A 145 -2.12 6.43 -11.26
CA GLY A 145 -3.48 6.20 -11.69
C GLY A 145 -3.91 4.73 -11.53
N ASN A 146 -4.75 4.24 -12.45
CA ASN A 146 -5.17 2.85 -12.44
C ASN A 146 -4.02 1.94 -12.87
N VAL A 147 -3.76 0.91 -12.06
CA VAL A 147 -2.74 -0.10 -12.35
C VAL A 147 -3.39 -1.24 -13.15
N LEU A 148 -2.87 -1.49 -14.33
CA LEU A 148 -3.32 -2.57 -15.19
C LEU A 148 -3.21 -3.92 -14.45
N GLU A 149 -4.19 -4.79 -14.65
CA GLU A 149 -4.22 -6.15 -14.09
C GLU A 149 -4.08 -6.24 -12.55
N SER A 150 -4.31 -5.14 -11.85
CA SER A 150 -4.31 -5.19 -10.37
C SER A 150 -5.53 -5.97 -9.85
N THR A 151 -5.36 -6.70 -8.76
CA THR A 151 -6.44 -7.49 -8.13
C THR A 151 -7.69 -6.62 -7.92
N GLY A 152 -8.84 -7.09 -8.42
CA GLY A 152 -10.13 -6.38 -8.38
C GLY A 152 -10.24 -5.20 -9.35
N SER A 153 -9.32 -5.05 -10.32
CA SER A 153 -9.45 -4.06 -11.39
C SER A 153 -10.30 -4.58 -12.55
N VAL A 154 -10.66 -3.67 -13.46
CA VAL A 154 -11.59 -3.97 -14.56
C VAL A 154 -11.10 -5.07 -15.50
N ILE A 155 -9.80 -5.16 -15.80
CA ILE A 155 -9.26 -6.15 -16.73
C ILE A 155 -9.43 -7.58 -16.19
N PRO A 156 -8.93 -7.95 -14.98
CA PRO A 156 -9.21 -9.28 -14.43
C PRO A 156 -10.69 -9.57 -14.24
N PHE A 157 -11.50 -8.56 -13.94
CA PHE A 157 -12.95 -8.73 -13.84
C PHE A 157 -13.56 -9.11 -15.20
N PHE A 158 -13.23 -8.39 -16.28
CA PHE A 158 -13.71 -8.71 -17.61
C PHE A 158 -13.22 -10.08 -18.10
N GLN A 159 -11.96 -10.42 -17.86
CA GLN A 159 -11.43 -11.74 -18.15
C GLN A 159 -12.24 -12.84 -17.46
N SER A 160 -12.55 -12.67 -16.16
CA SER A 160 -13.36 -13.64 -15.42
C SER A 160 -14.80 -13.78 -15.95
N LEU A 161 -15.38 -12.71 -16.49
CA LEU A 161 -16.71 -12.77 -17.14
C LEU A 161 -16.65 -13.54 -18.44
N LEU A 162 -15.65 -13.29 -19.29
CA LEU A 162 -15.45 -14.00 -20.55
C LEU A 162 -15.19 -15.50 -20.32
N GLU A 163 -14.37 -15.86 -19.34
CA GLU A 163 -14.12 -17.25 -18.95
C GLU A 163 -15.39 -17.98 -18.48
N LYS A 164 -16.36 -17.26 -17.91
CA LYS A 164 -17.67 -17.77 -17.51
C LYS A 164 -18.68 -17.84 -18.68
N GLY A 165 -18.25 -17.49 -19.90
CA GLY A 165 -19.08 -17.53 -21.08
C GLY A 165 -20.00 -16.31 -21.29
N ASN A 166 -19.82 -15.23 -20.53
CA ASN A 166 -20.56 -13.99 -20.76
C ASN A 166 -20.12 -13.36 -22.09
N GLN A 167 -21.08 -13.04 -22.95
CA GLN A 167 -20.83 -12.37 -24.23
C GLN A 167 -20.87 -10.84 -24.13
N GLU A 168 -21.34 -10.31 -23.00
CA GLU A 168 -21.46 -8.89 -22.75
C GLU A 168 -20.61 -8.47 -21.55
N LEU A 169 -19.94 -7.32 -21.68
CA LEU A 169 -19.13 -6.72 -20.62
C LEU A 169 -19.82 -5.45 -20.11
N PRO A 170 -19.99 -5.27 -18.78
CA PRO A 170 -20.63 -4.09 -18.22
C PRO A 170 -19.71 -2.88 -18.38
N ILE A 171 -20.18 -1.86 -19.10
CA ILE A 171 -19.50 -0.57 -19.28
C ILE A 171 -20.29 0.47 -18.50
N THR A 172 -19.65 1.14 -17.56
CA THR A 172 -20.28 2.17 -16.73
C THR A 172 -20.71 3.38 -17.55
N ASP A 173 -19.84 3.86 -18.43
CA ASP A 173 -20.11 4.98 -19.34
C ASP A 173 -19.23 4.82 -20.60
N LYS A 174 -19.84 4.77 -21.77
CA LYS A 174 -19.15 4.62 -23.05
C LYS A 174 -18.25 5.80 -23.44
N ARG A 175 -18.36 6.92 -22.73
CA ARG A 175 -17.50 8.12 -22.91
C ARG A 175 -16.20 8.02 -22.13
N MET A 176 -16.03 7.03 -21.25
CA MET A 176 -14.79 6.85 -20.50
C MET A 176 -13.64 6.48 -21.45
N THR A 177 -12.54 7.19 -21.33
CA THR A 177 -11.35 7.06 -22.19
C THR A 177 -10.10 6.58 -21.45
N ARG A 178 -10.27 6.04 -20.27
CA ARG A 178 -9.14 5.52 -19.47
C ARG A 178 -8.87 4.05 -19.77
#